data_0b9040e540d710dbd1fce3545047c775
#
_entry.id   0b9040e540d710dbd1fce3545047c775
#
_cell.length_a   1.000
_cell.length_b   1.000
_cell.length_c   1.000
_cell.angle_alpha   90.00
_cell.angle_beta   90.00
_cell.angle_gamma   90.00
#
_symmetry.space_group_name_H-M   'P 1'
#
loop_
_entity.id
_entity.type
_entity.pdbx_description
1 polymer ?
#
loop_
_entity_poly.entity_id
_entity_poly.type
_entity_poly.pdbx_seq_one_letter_code
_entity_poly.pdbx_strand_id
1 'polypeptide(L)'
;MNIFIKSVLIKAATPFSPLLKKFPNIIWKIRYCKDYKKFPNLKKPQSFMEKILWLSLYSDTSMWSKLADKYRVREYVIDRCGEQYVNKIYGIYNSAIEIDYSLLPKSFVLKTTNSCATNIIVKDKNILNIKETNHKLNKWLKFPYGELTGQLHYTQ
;
A
#
# COMPACT_ATOMS: atom_id res chain seq x y z
N MET A 1 -11.60 15.94 -7.40
CA MET A 1 -11.99 15.96 -5.96
C MET A 1 -10.82 16.51 -5.17
N ASN A 2 -11.03 17.61 -4.43
CA ASN A 2 -9.97 18.35 -3.72
C ASN A 2 -9.24 17.43 -2.71
N ILE A 3 -7.92 17.54 -2.61
CA ILE A 3 -7.07 16.74 -1.70
C ILE A 3 -7.54 16.87 -0.25
N PHE A 4 -8.06 18.05 0.13
CA PHE A 4 -8.62 18.31 1.44
C PHE A 4 -9.87 17.46 1.73
N ILE A 5 -10.81 17.38 0.79
CA ILE A 5 -12.03 16.56 0.92
C ILE A 5 -11.68 15.07 1.02
N LYS A 6 -10.68 14.60 0.24
CA LYS A 6 -10.15 13.23 0.36
C LYS A 6 -9.62 12.95 1.76
N SER A 7 -8.85 13.87 2.35
CA SER A 7 -8.25 13.68 3.68
C SER A 7 -9.31 13.65 4.80
N VAL A 8 -10.36 14.45 4.69
CA VAL A 8 -11.46 14.48 5.68
C VAL A 8 -12.29 13.20 5.60
N LEU A 9 -12.67 12.76 4.40
CA LEU A 9 -13.42 11.51 4.20
C LEU A 9 -12.64 10.27 4.68
N ILE A 10 -11.34 10.23 4.43
CA ILE A 10 -10.47 9.16 4.92
C ILE A 10 -10.41 9.16 6.44
N LYS A 11 -10.23 10.32 7.09
CA LYS A 11 -10.23 10.41 8.55
C LYS A 11 -11.57 9.96 9.17
N ALA A 12 -12.70 10.33 8.56
CA ALA A 12 -14.01 9.93 9.01
C ALA A 12 -14.26 8.42 8.83
N ALA A 13 -13.70 7.80 7.80
CA ALA A 13 -13.86 6.36 7.53
C ALA A 13 -12.90 5.46 8.35
N THR A 14 -11.80 5.99 8.89
CA THR A 14 -10.79 5.21 9.61
C THR A 14 -11.36 4.42 10.81
N PRO A 15 -12.26 4.97 11.66
CA PRO A 15 -12.86 4.20 12.76
C PRO A 15 -13.69 3.01 12.31
N PHE A 16 -14.21 3.06 11.08
CA PHE A 16 -15.04 2.01 10.48
C PHE A 16 -14.22 0.99 9.66
N SER A 17 -12.90 1.11 9.62
CA SER A 17 -12.06 0.21 8.81
C SER A 17 -12.25 -1.27 9.13
N PRO A 18 -12.43 -1.73 10.39
CA PRO A 18 -12.68 -3.14 10.68
C PRO A 18 -14.00 -3.65 10.10
N LEU A 19 -15.03 -2.79 10.04
CA LEU A 19 -16.30 -3.12 9.41
C LEU A 19 -16.17 -3.15 7.88
N LEU A 20 -15.47 -2.20 7.30
CA LEU A 20 -15.24 -2.10 5.86
C LEU A 20 -14.47 -3.31 5.31
N LYS A 21 -13.56 -3.87 6.11
CA LYS A 21 -12.84 -5.11 5.77
C LYS A 21 -13.76 -6.29 5.49
N LYS A 22 -14.92 -6.35 6.14
CA LYS A 22 -15.91 -7.42 5.94
C LYS A 22 -16.66 -7.31 4.59
N PHE A 23 -16.64 -6.13 3.96
CA PHE A 23 -17.40 -5.86 2.73
C PHE A 23 -16.53 -5.25 1.62
N PRO A 24 -15.42 -5.89 1.23
CA PRO A 24 -14.48 -5.34 0.24
C PRO A 24 -15.16 -5.14 -1.13
N ASN A 25 -16.11 -6.00 -1.49
CA ASN A 25 -16.89 -5.93 -2.72
C ASN A 25 -17.70 -4.63 -2.84
N ILE A 26 -18.22 -4.10 -1.73
CA ILE A 26 -18.96 -2.83 -1.71
C ILE A 26 -18.02 -1.67 -2.03
N ILE A 27 -16.86 -1.62 -1.37
CA ILE A 27 -15.86 -0.57 -1.58
C ILE A 27 -15.41 -0.56 -3.04
N TRP A 28 -15.11 -1.73 -3.59
CA TRP A 28 -14.69 -1.86 -4.98
C TRP A 28 -15.77 -1.42 -5.97
N LYS A 29 -17.03 -1.82 -5.75
CA LYS A 29 -18.14 -1.40 -6.60
C LYS A 29 -18.33 0.11 -6.58
N ILE A 30 -18.29 0.73 -5.40
CA ILE A 30 -18.38 2.19 -5.25
C ILE A 30 -17.24 2.89 -6.00
N ARG A 31 -16.01 2.42 -5.85
CA ARG A 31 -14.86 2.98 -6.58
C ARG A 31 -15.02 2.85 -8.09
N TYR A 32 -15.39 1.65 -8.56
CA TYR A 32 -15.64 1.40 -9.97
C TYR A 32 -16.73 2.33 -10.52
N CYS A 33 -17.87 2.45 -9.83
CA CYS A 33 -18.95 3.36 -10.24
C CYS A 33 -18.49 4.82 -10.30
N LYS A 34 -17.65 5.23 -9.35
CA LYS A 34 -17.10 6.59 -9.35
C LYS A 34 -16.21 6.85 -10.56
N ASP A 35 -15.34 5.90 -10.92
CA ASP A 35 -14.34 6.08 -11.96
C ASP A 35 -14.91 5.84 -13.36
N TYR A 36 -15.84 4.88 -13.52
CA TYR A 36 -16.40 4.45 -14.79
C TYR A 36 -17.86 4.88 -15.04
N LYS A 37 -18.52 5.54 -14.06
CA LYS A 37 -19.91 6.01 -14.12
C LYS A 37 -20.95 4.92 -14.42
N LYS A 38 -20.61 3.66 -14.16
CA LYS A 38 -21.47 2.48 -14.32
C LYS A 38 -21.14 1.41 -13.28
N PHE A 39 -22.06 0.49 -13.02
CA PHE A 39 -21.78 -0.68 -12.17
C PHE A 39 -20.90 -1.71 -12.89
N PRO A 40 -19.97 -2.39 -12.18
CA PRO A 40 -19.21 -3.47 -12.78
C PRO A 40 -20.10 -4.70 -13.03
N ASN A 41 -19.95 -5.31 -14.19
CA ASN A 41 -20.58 -6.60 -14.48
C ASN A 41 -19.67 -7.75 -14.00
N LEU A 42 -19.86 -8.17 -12.74
CA LEU A 42 -19.06 -9.24 -12.15
C LEU A 42 -19.57 -10.65 -12.47
N LYS A 43 -20.76 -10.79 -13.06
CA LYS A 43 -21.28 -12.09 -13.57
C LYS A 43 -20.62 -12.47 -14.90
N LYS A 44 -20.37 -11.48 -15.76
CA LYS A 44 -19.72 -11.66 -17.07
C LYS A 44 -18.76 -10.50 -17.32
N PRO A 45 -17.58 -10.45 -16.66
CA PRO A 45 -16.66 -9.33 -16.77
C PRO A 45 -16.11 -9.21 -18.19
N GLN A 46 -16.27 -8.05 -18.80
CA GLN A 46 -15.81 -7.77 -20.17
C GLN A 46 -14.57 -6.87 -20.17
N SER A 47 -14.59 -5.78 -19.41
CA SER A 47 -13.48 -4.85 -19.33
C SER A 47 -12.33 -5.41 -18.49
N PHE A 48 -11.11 -4.92 -18.76
CA PHE A 48 -9.92 -5.29 -17.99
C PHE A 48 -10.14 -5.06 -16.48
N MET A 49 -10.70 -3.91 -16.10
CA MET A 49 -10.94 -3.60 -14.67
C MET A 49 -12.02 -4.47 -14.04
N GLU A 50 -13.04 -4.89 -14.78
CA GLU A 50 -14.02 -5.87 -14.28
C GLU A 50 -13.37 -7.23 -14.03
N LYS A 51 -12.46 -7.67 -14.92
CA LYS A 51 -11.71 -8.93 -14.76
C LYS A 51 -10.79 -8.88 -13.55
N ILE A 52 -10.03 -7.78 -13.36
CA ILE A 52 -9.18 -7.59 -12.17
C ILE A 52 -10.03 -7.57 -10.90
N LEU A 53 -11.16 -6.88 -10.92
CA LEU A 53 -12.07 -6.82 -9.78
C LEU A 53 -12.66 -8.19 -9.46
N TRP A 54 -13.04 -8.95 -10.49
CA TRP A 54 -13.53 -10.32 -10.34
C TRP A 54 -12.46 -11.24 -9.72
N LEU A 55 -11.23 -11.19 -10.24
CA LEU A 55 -10.10 -11.95 -9.69
C LEU A 55 -9.86 -11.61 -8.22
N SER A 56 -9.87 -10.33 -7.85
CA SER A 56 -9.61 -9.92 -6.46
C SER A 56 -10.71 -10.32 -5.48
N LEU A 57 -11.94 -10.59 -5.96
CA LEU A 57 -13.10 -10.93 -5.12
C LEU A 57 -13.42 -12.42 -5.09
N TYR A 58 -13.07 -13.17 -6.14
CA TYR A 58 -13.57 -14.54 -6.34
C TYR A 58 -12.47 -15.56 -6.64
N SER A 59 -11.19 -15.15 -6.81
CA SER A 59 -10.09 -16.08 -6.96
C SER A 59 -9.24 -16.21 -5.69
N ASP A 60 -8.35 -17.21 -5.66
CA ASP A 60 -7.34 -17.29 -4.61
C ASP A 60 -6.33 -16.14 -4.76
N THR A 61 -6.32 -15.26 -3.77
CA THR A 61 -5.41 -14.11 -3.68
C THR A 61 -4.36 -14.27 -2.57
N SER A 62 -4.16 -15.47 -2.04
CA SER A 62 -3.23 -15.75 -0.94
C SER A 62 -1.80 -15.24 -1.21
N MET A 63 -1.32 -15.41 -2.44
CA MET A 63 -0.01 -14.89 -2.86
C MET A 63 0.04 -13.37 -3.01
N TRP A 64 -1.09 -12.70 -3.19
CA TRP A 64 -1.10 -11.26 -3.44
C TRP A 64 -0.55 -10.47 -2.26
N SER A 65 -0.83 -10.90 -1.03
CA SER A 65 -0.28 -10.26 0.19
C SER A 65 1.24 -10.36 0.24
N LYS A 66 1.81 -11.53 -0.08
CA LYS A 66 3.28 -11.72 -0.16
C LYS A 66 3.88 -10.84 -1.27
N LEU A 67 3.27 -10.82 -2.45
CA LEU A 67 3.79 -10.09 -3.61
C LEU A 67 3.59 -8.56 -3.51
N ALA A 68 2.57 -8.10 -2.76
CA ALA A 68 2.34 -6.68 -2.53
C ALA A 68 3.24 -6.10 -1.42
N ASP A 69 3.71 -6.93 -0.50
CA ASP A 69 4.68 -6.54 0.52
C ASP A 69 6.05 -6.29 -0.09
N LYS A 70 6.56 -5.05 0.06
CA LYS A 70 7.81 -4.60 -0.57
C LYS A 70 9.06 -5.31 -0.06
N TYR A 71 8.95 -5.98 1.10
CA TYR A 71 10.03 -6.80 1.65
C TYR A 71 9.88 -8.27 1.25
N ARG A 72 8.71 -8.87 1.49
CA ARG A 72 8.44 -10.29 1.23
C ARG A 72 8.53 -10.67 -0.25
N VAL A 73 8.16 -9.77 -1.17
CA VAL A 73 8.26 -10.00 -2.62
C VAL A 73 9.70 -10.25 -3.07
N ARG A 74 10.70 -9.77 -2.33
CA ARG A 74 12.13 -9.94 -2.67
C ARG A 74 12.54 -11.41 -2.71
N GLU A 75 12.13 -12.19 -1.71
CA GLU A 75 12.38 -13.64 -1.68
C GLU A 75 11.84 -14.29 -2.97
N TYR A 76 10.61 -13.99 -3.35
CA TYR A 76 9.99 -14.50 -4.58
C TYR A 76 10.78 -14.11 -5.85
N VAL A 77 11.26 -12.86 -5.91
CA VAL A 77 12.05 -12.39 -7.06
C VAL A 77 13.43 -13.06 -7.08
N ILE A 78 14.09 -13.19 -5.95
CA ILE A 78 15.40 -13.86 -5.83
C ILE A 78 15.28 -15.31 -6.32
N ASP A 79 14.29 -16.03 -5.85
CA ASP A 79 14.06 -17.44 -6.21
C ASP A 79 13.78 -17.63 -7.70
N ARG A 80 13.12 -16.68 -8.35
CA ARG A 80 12.68 -16.81 -9.74
C ARG A 80 13.62 -16.16 -10.75
N CYS A 81 14.26 -15.08 -10.37
CA CYS A 81 15.01 -14.24 -11.29
C CYS A 81 16.50 -14.10 -10.89
N GLY A 82 16.80 -14.23 -9.59
CA GLY A 82 18.14 -14.03 -9.03
C GLY A 82 18.28 -12.75 -8.23
N GLU A 83 19.29 -12.72 -7.34
CA GLU A 83 19.52 -11.62 -6.40
C GLU A 83 19.89 -10.29 -7.10
N GLN A 84 20.47 -10.36 -8.28
CA GLN A 84 20.89 -9.18 -9.05
C GLN A 84 19.70 -8.28 -9.47
N TYR A 85 18.48 -8.79 -9.42
CA TYR A 85 17.26 -8.01 -9.76
C TYR A 85 16.59 -7.33 -8.58
N VAL A 86 17.15 -7.48 -7.37
CA VAL A 86 16.63 -6.81 -6.17
C VAL A 86 17.59 -5.75 -5.66
N ASN A 87 17.05 -4.60 -5.29
CA ASN A 87 17.85 -3.50 -4.75
C ASN A 87 18.41 -3.83 -3.36
N LYS A 88 19.57 -3.26 -3.01
CA LYS A 88 20.14 -3.38 -1.67
C LYS A 88 19.16 -2.82 -0.61
N ILE A 89 18.96 -3.56 0.47
CA ILE A 89 18.26 -3.10 1.68
C ILE A 89 19.32 -2.64 2.69
N TYR A 90 19.08 -1.47 3.28
CA TYR A 90 19.94 -0.92 4.35
C TYR A 90 19.39 -1.19 5.74
N GLY A 91 18.09 -1.48 5.87
CA GLY A 91 17.46 -1.83 7.13
C GLY A 91 15.97 -2.11 6.97
N ILE A 92 15.42 -2.87 7.92
CA ILE A 92 13.99 -3.19 8.06
C ILE A 92 13.62 -2.84 9.50
N TYR A 93 12.57 -2.05 9.67
CA TYR A 93 12.20 -1.48 10.95
C TYR A 93 10.69 -1.62 11.16
N ASN A 94 10.26 -1.88 12.39
CA ASN A 94 8.84 -1.93 12.75
C ASN A 94 8.28 -0.53 13.06
N SER A 95 9.15 0.41 13.40
CA SER A 95 8.80 1.78 13.71
C SER A 95 9.85 2.75 13.17
N ALA A 96 9.42 3.94 12.79
CA ALA A 96 10.33 4.96 12.26
C ALA A 96 11.36 5.45 13.31
N ILE A 97 11.10 5.28 14.61
CA ILE A 97 12.04 5.67 15.67
C ILE A 97 13.26 4.74 15.74
N GLU A 98 13.14 3.52 15.21
CA GLU A 98 14.22 2.52 15.19
C GLU A 98 15.26 2.82 14.09
N ILE A 99 14.95 3.77 13.18
CA ILE A 99 15.84 4.06 12.06
C ILE A 99 17.07 4.84 12.55
N ASP A 100 18.23 4.19 12.48
CA ASP A 100 19.50 4.89 12.65
C ASP A 100 19.94 5.53 11.34
N TYR A 101 19.62 6.80 11.19
CA TYR A 101 19.97 7.56 9.99
C TYR A 101 21.48 7.78 9.81
N SER A 102 22.30 7.61 10.87
CA SER A 102 23.75 7.75 10.77
C SER A 102 24.35 6.65 9.90
N LEU A 103 23.81 5.44 9.98
CA LEU A 103 24.25 4.26 9.23
C LEU A 103 23.79 4.24 7.77
N LEU A 104 22.85 5.11 7.40
CA LEU A 104 22.34 5.15 6.03
C LEU A 104 23.27 5.93 5.10
N PRO A 105 23.33 5.57 3.79
CA PRO A 105 24.12 6.31 2.82
C PRO A 105 23.61 7.75 2.65
N LYS A 106 24.34 8.57 1.87
CA LYS A 106 23.95 9.96 1.59
C LYS A 106 22.55 10.06 0.98
N SER A 107 22.20 9.12 0.09
CA SER A 107 20.90 9.06 -0.57
C SER A 107 20.25 7.68 -0.42
N PHE A 108 18.97 7.64 -0.14
CA PHE A 108 18.19 6.41 0.06
C PHE A 108 16.69 6.63 -0.14
N VAL A 109 15.94 5.56 -0.11
CA VAL A 109 14.46 5.58 -0.16
C VAL A 109 13.89 4.86 1.05
N LEU A 110 12.97 5.51 1.75
CA LEU A 110 12.16 4.90 2.80
C LEU A 110 10.82 4.49 2.22
N LYS A 111 10.35 3.28 2.54
CA LYS A 111 9.07 2.74 2.05
C LYS A 111 8.35 2.02 3.19
N THR A 112 7.04 2.17 3.29
CA THR A 112 6.25 1.28 4.14
C THR A 112 5.79 0.05 3.35
N THR A 113 5.63 -1.09 4.01
CA THR A 113 5.24 -2.37 3.37
C THR A 113 3.73 -2.50 3.19
N ASN A 114 2.95 -1.87 4.08
CA ASN A 114 1.50 -2.03 4.24
C ASN A 114 0.62 -1.21 3.28
N SER A 115 1.19 -0.51 2.28
CA SER A 115 0.40 0.38 1.41
C SER A 115 1.12 0.66 0.09
N CYS A 116 0.45 1.29 -0.86
CA CYS A 116 1.08 1.79 -2.08
C CYS A 116 1.34 3.31 -2.02
N ALA A 117 2.29 3.79 -2.83
CA ALA A 117 2.67 5.21 -2.94
C ALA A 117 3.19 5.85 -1.63
N THR A 118 3.58 5.05 -0.63
CA THR A 118 4.16 5.49 0.64
C THR A 118 5.67 5.36 0.61
N ASN A 119 6.32 6.29 -0.08
CA ASN A 119 7.77 6.36 -0.20
C ASN A 119 8.27 7.78 0.04
N ILE A 120 9.45 7.89 0.61
CA ILE A 120 10.21 9.14 0.78
C ILE A 120 11.55 8.95 0.10
N ILE A 121 11.82 9.75 -0.93
CA ILE A 121 13.10 9.76 -1.63
C ILE A 121 13.99 10.80 -0.96
N VAL A 122 15.07 10.35 -0.33
CA VAL A 122 16.06 11.20 0.32
C VAL A 122 17.25 11.31 -0.63
N LYS A 123 17.47 12.50 -1.17
CA LYS A 123 18.61 12.79 -2.07
C LYS A 123 19.87 13.14 -1.29
N ASP A 124 19.72 13.79 -0.14
CA ASP A 124 20.81 14.10 0.78
C ASP A 124 20.30 14.01 2.22
N LYS A 125 20.86 13.08 3.01
CA LYS A 125 20.47 12.88 4.41
C LYS A 125 20.82 14.07 5.32
N ASN A 126 21.82 14.88 4.95
CA ASN A 126 22.26 16.02 5.79
C ASN A 126 21.22 17.12 5.87
N ILE A 127 20.31 17.22 4.89
CA ILE A 127 19.20 18.20 4.87
C ILE A 127 17.86 17.56 5.25
N LEU A 128 17.84 16.29 5.65
CA LEU A 128 16.63 15.58 6.00
C LEU A 128 16.05 16.05 7.33
N ASN A 129 14.80 16.47 7.35
CA ASN A 129 14.06 16.69 8.58
C ASN A 129 13.60 15.33 9.15
N ILE A 130 14.42 14.75 10.03
CA ILE A 130 14.18 13.43 10.63
C ILE A 130 12.86 13.39 11.39
N LYS A 131 12.55 14.42 12.18
CA LYS A 131 11.31 14.50 13.00
C LYS A 131 10.06 14.43 12.12
N GLU A 132 10.02 15.21 11.06
CA GLU A 132 8.91 15.23 10.11
C GLU A 132 8.82 13.92 9.34
N THR A 133 9.95 13.38 8.91
CA THR A 133 10.04 12.08 8.21
C THR A 133 9.49 10.95 9.06
N ASN A 134 9.91 10.85 10.33
CA ASN A 134 9.43 9.84 11.26
C ASN A 134 7.93 9.99 11.55
N HIS A 135 7.45 11.22 11.73
CA HIS A 135 6.02 11.48 11.90
C HIS A 135 5.22 10.99 10.69
N LYS A 136 5.68 11.27 9.47
CA LYS A 136 5.03 10.87 8.22
C LYS A 136 5.02 9.36 8.05
N LEU A 137 6.13 8.68 8.30
CA LEU A 137 6.23 7.21 8.23
C LEU A 137 5.30 6.55 9.25
N ASN A 138 5.32 6.97 10.51
CA ASN A 138 4.46 6.42 11.56
C ASN A 138 2.96 6.65 11.27
N LYS A 139 2.60 7.77 10.65
CA LYS A 139 1.24 8.01 10.18
C LYS A 139 0.84 7.04 9.08
N TRP A 140 1.73 6.74 8.12
CA TRP A 140 1.47 5.78 7.06
C TRP A 140 1.37 4.33 7.58
N LEU A 141 2.21 3.94 8.55
CA LEU A 141 2.15 2.62 9.17
C LEU A 141 0.81 2.38 9.90
N LYS A 142 0.26 3.42 10.53
CA LYS A 142 -1.05 3.34 11.23
C LYS A 142 -2.25 3.46 10.30
N PHE A 143 -2.05 3.77 9.02
CA PHE A 143 -3.15 3.99 8.09
C PHE A 143 -3.67 2.66 7.54
N PRO A 144 -4.96 2.31 7.77
CA PRO A 144 -5.55 1.04 7.33
C PRO A 144 -5.85 1.07 5.82
N TYR A 145 -4.78 1.08 5.02
CA TYR A 145 -4.85 1.28 3.57
C TYR A 145 -5.71 0.21 2.89
N GLY A 146 -5.48 -1.06 3.24
CA GLY A 146 -6.17 -2.20 2.62
C GLY A 146 -7.68 -2.14 2.84
N GLU A 147 -8.10 -1.91 4.07
CA GLU A 147 -9.51 -1.84 4.47
C GLU A 147 -10.25 -0.69 3.78
N LEU A 148 -9.65 0.51 3.81
CA LEU A 148 -10.27 1.71 3.24
C LEU A 148 -10.30 1.73 1.72
N THR A 149 -9.42 0.96 1.08
CA THR A 149 -9.36 0.88 -0.38
C THR A 149 -10.00 -0.39 -0.95
N GLY A 150 -10.37 -1.35 -0.10
CA GLY A 150 -10.82 -2.68 -0.49
C GLY A 150 -9.70 -3.59 -1.00
N GLN A 151 -8.45 -3.14 -0.96
CA GLN A 151 -7.28 -3.89 -1.41
C GLN A 151 -6.75 -4.75 -0.26
N LEU A 152 -7.46 -5.83 0.07
CA LEU A 152 -7.20 -6.63 1.27
C LEU A 152 -5.81 -7.28 1.31
N HIS A 153 -5.11 -7.41 0.19
CA HIS A 153 -3.72 -7.85 0.16
C HIS A 153 -2.74 -6.90 0.84
N TYR A 154 -3.17 -5.69 1.22
CA TYR A 154 -2.42 -4.77 2.09
C TYR A 154 -2.85 -4.82 3.57
N THR A 155 -3.81 -5.66 3.95
CA THR A 155 -4.17 -5.90 5.35
C THR A 155 -3.27 -7.01 5.89
N GLN A 156 -2.21 -6.63 6.54
CA GLN A 156 -1.26 -7.57 7.18
C GLN A 156 -1.30 -7.42 8.68
#